data_4776389989581132257eda5010e1326c
#
_entry.id   4776389989581132257eda5010e1326c
#
_cell.length_a   1.000
_cell.length_b   1.000
_cell.length_c   1.000
_cell.angle_alpha   90.00
_cell.angle_beta   90.00
_cell.angle_gamma   90.00
#
_symmetry.space_group_name_H-M   'P 1'
#
loop_
_entity.id
_entity.type
_entity.pdbx_description
1 polymer ?
#
loop_
_entity_poly.entity_id
_entity_poly.type
_entity_poly.pdbx_seq_one_letter_code
_entity_poly.pdbx_strand_id
1 'polypeptide(L)'
;MNVYNLVPCNSVPTGRKVLQGKPVFRIKCDEHGTPTHFKAHWVLKGYEQVEGLDYVDTHSPTACSESFHIGLDIAAVKHWEIQNFDIKTAFLHGELASDEACWMEQPTGFEEPGKEDHIWHLLKALYGMKQAGRVWNITLNDAMINWGLRCFF
;
A
#
# COMPACT_ATOMS: atom_id res chain seq x y z
N MET A 1 -11.08 4.93 -7.87
CA MET A 1 -9.90 4.04 -7.88
C MET A 1 -10.41 2.63 -7.70
N ASN A 2 -10.20 1.74 -8.66
CA ASN A 2 -10.67 0.35 -8.55
C ASN A 2 -9.61 -0.47 -7.81
N VAL A 3 -9.86 -0.83 -6.55
CA VAL A 3 -8.88 -1.51 -5.67
C VAL A 3 -9.10 -3.01 -5.67
N TYR A 4 -10.33 -3.46 -5.85
CA TYR A 4 -10.72 -4.85 -5.84
C TYR A 4 -11.92 -5.10 -6.77
N ASN A 5 -12.10 -6.36 -7.13
CA ASN A 5 -13.33 -6.87 -7.71
C ASN A 5 -14.01 -7.78 -6.69
N LEU A 6 -15.34 -7.67 -6.59
CA LEU A 6 -16.14 -8.65 -5.86
C LEU A 6 -16.31 -9.90 -6.68
N VAL A 7 -15.93 -11.02 -6.12
CA VAL A 7 -16.00 -12.34 -6.77
C VAL A 7 -16.65 -13.35 -5.81
N PRO A 8 -17.37 -14.35 -6.31
CA PRO A 8 -17.90 -15.41 -5.44
C PRO A 8 -16.78 -16.16 -4.73
N CYS A 9 -16.99 -16.55 -3.48
CA CYS A 9 -15.98 -17.25 -2.69
C CYS A 9 -15.50 -18.56 -3.34
N ASN A 10 -16.35 -19.24 -4.09
CA ASN A 10 -16.01 -20.47 -4.82
C ASN A 10 -15.11 -20.24 -6.07
N SER A 11 -14.87 -19.00 -6.46
CA SER A 11 -13.97 -18.65 -7.57
C SER A 11 -12.49 -18.58 -7.17
N VAL A 12 -12.17 -18.73 -5.89
CA VAL A 12 -10.79 -18.76 -5.40
C VAL A 12 -10.08 -20.00 -5.94
N PRO A 13 -8.92 -19.86 -6.59
CA PRO A 13 -8.18 -21.01 -7.09
C PRO A 13 -7.79 -21.99 -6.00
N THR A 14 -7.79 -23.27 -6.31
CA THR A 14 -7.37 -24.31 -5.38
C THR A 14 -5.95 -24.04 -4.87
N GLY A 15 -5.76 -24.13 -3.55
CA GLY A 15 -4.48 -23.86 -2.89
C GLY A 15 -4.25 -22.41 -2.49
N ARG A 16 -5.14 -21.48 -2.88
CA ARG A 16 -5.11 -20.10 -2.41
C ARG A 16 -5.97 -19.93 -1.16
N LYS A 17 -5.55 -19.07 -0.26
CA LYS A 17 -6.26 -18.74 0.97
C LYS A 17 -6.98 -17.40 0.83
N VAL A 18 -8.19 -17.30 1.39
CA VAL A 18 -8.85 -16.02 1.59
C VAL A 18 -8.27 -15.40 2.87
N LEU A 19 -7.67 -14.23 2.70
CA LEU A 19 -7.00 -13.51 3.77
C LEU A 19 -7.99 -12.65 4.55
N GLN A 20 -7.68 -12.40 5.81
CA GLN A 20 -8.51 -11.55 6.65
C GLN A 20 -7.98 -10.11 6.72
N GLY A 21 -8.89 -9.19 6.99
CA GLY A 21 -8.56 -7.80 7.33
C GLY A 21 -8.87 -7.49 8.78
N LYS A 22 -8.42 -6.31 9.19
CA LYS A 22 -8.79 -5.72 10.47
C LYS A 22 -8.85 -4.20 10.37
N PRO A 23 -9.75 -3.54 11.12
CA PRO A 23 -9.70 -2.09 11.26
C PRO A 23 -8.52 -1.69 12.15
N VAL A 24 -7.87 -0.60 11.79
CA VAL A 24 -6.87 0.08 12.61
C VAL A 24 -7.35 1.51 12.83
N PHE A 25 -7.64 1.84 14.07
CA PHE A 25 -8.10 3.16 14.46
C PHE A 25 -6.95 3.95 15.07
N ARG A 26 -6.87 5.24 14.74
CA ARG A 26 -5.91 6.16 15.32
C ARG A 26 -6.57 7.50 15.57
N ILE A 27 -6.34 8.02 16.76
CA ILE A 27 -6.73 9.37 17.16
C ILE A 27 -5.47 10.24 17.08
N LYS A 28 -5.55 11.35 16.37
CA LYS A 28 -4.54 12.41 16.42
C LYS A 28 -5.02 13.49 17.39
N CYS A 29 -4.13 13.91 18.27
CA CYS A 29 -4.38 14.99 19.21
C CYS A 29 -3.49 16.19 18.86
N ASP A 30 -3.89 17.36 19.32
CA ASP A 30 -3.05 18.56 19.35
C ASP A 30 -2.01 18.50 20.47
N GLU A 31 -1.24 19.57 20.63
CA GLU A 31 -0.22 19.71 21.68
C GLU A 31 -0.78 19.71 23.11
N HIS A 32 -2.09 19.95 23.25
CA HIS A 32 -2.81 19.93 24.53
C HIS A 32 -3.47 18.58 24.82
N GLY A 33 -3.32 17.58 23.92
CA GLY A 33 -3.93 16.27 24.05
C GLY A 33 -5.40 16.20 23.61
N THR A 34 -5.94 17.27 23.02
CA THR A 34 -7.32 17.30 22.53
C THR A 34 -7.41 16.56 21.18
N PRO A 35 -8.36 15.61 21.01
CA PRO A 35 -8.54 14.91 19.74
C PRO A 35 -8.90 15.87 18.61
N THR A 36 -8.08 15.88 17.55
CA THR A 36 -8.27 16.74 16.37
C THR A 36 -8.70 15.96 15.14
N HIS A 37 -8.33 14.68 15.05
CA HIS A 37 -8.65 13.87 13.89
C HIS A 37 -8.75 12.39 14.22
N PHE A 38 -9.83 11.75 13.77
CA PHE A 38 -10.04 10.32 13.86
C PHE A 38 -9.69 9.67 12.54
N LYS A 39 -8.81 8.67 12.56
CA LYS A 39 -8.35 7.97 11.38
C LYS A 39 -8.69 6.49 11.50
N ALA A 40 -9.36 5.94 10.48
CA ALA A 40 -9.64 4.52 10.37
C ALA A 40 -9.02 3.98 9.09
N HIS A 41 -8.35 2.86 9.19
CA HIS A 41 -7.81 2.12 8.05
C HIS A 41 -8.25 0.67 8.13
N TRP A 42 -8.70 0.14 7.01
CA TRP A 42 -8.82 -1.29 6.84
C TRP A 42 -7.49 -1.83 6.32
N VAL A 43 -6.92 -2.79 7.03
CA VAL A 43 -5.60 -3.36 6.70
C VAL A 43 -5.69 -4.87 6.56
N LEU A 44 -4.95 -5.42 5.61
CA LEU A 44 -4.82 -6.87 5.45
C LEU A 44 -3.93 -7.42 6.57
N LYS A 45 -4.25 -8.62 7.08
CA LYS A 45 -3.43 -9.34 8.05
C LYS A 45 -2.25 -10.01 7.33
N GLY A 46 -1.21 -9.25 6.97
CA GLY A 46 -0.08 -9.72 6.18
C GLY A 46 0.70 -10.90 6.78
N TYR A 47 0.55 -11.17 8.07
CA TYR A 47 1.12 -12.36 8.70
C TYR A 47 0.43 -13.66 8.27
N GLU A 48 -0.73 -13.57 7.63
CA GLU A 48 -1.44 -14.72 7.05
C GLU A 48 -0.96 -15.04 5.63
N GLN A 49 -0.24 -14.12 4.98
CA GLN A 49 0.31 -14.32 3.64
C GLN A 49 1.43 -15.35 3.63
N VAL A 50 1.44 -16.20 2.63
CA VAL A 50 2.41 -17.27 2.41
C VAL A 50 3.37 -16.87 1.29
N GLU A 51 4.68 -16.92 1.58
CA GLU A 51 5.73 -16.68 0.59
C GLU A 51 5.69 -17.74 -0.53
N GLY A 52 5.90 -17.30 -1.74
CA GLY A 52 5.81 -18.14 -2.93
C GLY A 52 4.37 -18.38 -3.44
N LEU A 53 3.35 -17.95 -2.67
CA LEU A 53 1.94 -17.98 -3.07
C LEU A 53 1.36 -16.56 -3.17
N ASP A 54 1.33 -15.84 -2.07
CA ASP A 54 0.67 -14.53 -1.98
C ASP A 54 1.62 -13.37 -2.28
N TYR A 55 2.92 -13.62 -2.21
CA TYR A 55 3.99 -12.69 -2.58
C TYR A 55 5.28 -13.45 -2.86
N VAL A 56 6.16 -12.86 -3.66
CA VAL A 56 7.46 -13.44 -4.00
C VAL A 56 8.59 -12.66 -3.33
N ASP A 57 8.49 -11.34 -3.34
CA ASP A 57 9.51 -10.45 -2.80
C ASP A 57 8.88 -9.28 -2.04
N THR A 58 9.58 -8.82 -1.01
CA THR A 58 9.14 -7.70 -0.15
C THR A 58 10.15 -6.57 -0.11
N HIS A 59 11.28 -6.69 -0.82
CA HIS A 59 12.34 -5.69 -0.77
C HIS A 59 11.85 -4.34 -1.30
N SER A 60 12.00 -3.33 -0.47
CA SER A 60 11.69 -1.94 -0.81
C SER A 60 12.83 -1.05 -0.33
N PRO A 61 13.62 -0.50 -1.24
CA PRO A 61 14.69 0.40 -0.85
C PRO A 61 14.14 1.64 -0.15
N THR A 62 14.79 2.01 0.94
CA THR A 62 14.48 3.23 1.70
C THR A 62 15.72 4.09 1.74
N ALA A 63 15.58 5.35 1.40
CA ALA A 63 16.71 6.29 1.49
C ALA A 63 17.17 6.41 2.94
N CYS A 64 18.49 6.39 3.16
CA CYS A 64 19.06 6.68 4.48
C CYS A 64 19.06 8.20 4.75
N SER A 65 19.08 8.58 6.01
CA SER A 65 19.07 9.99 6.42
C SER A 65 20.28 10.75 5.90
N GLU A 66 21.42 10.10 5.82
CA GLU A 66 22.67 10.68 5.31
C GLU A 66 22.55 11.07 3.85
N SER A 67 21.97 10.20 3.00
CA SER A 67 21.73 10.52 1.58
C SER A 67 20.80 11.71 1.43
N PHE A 68 19.78 11.80 2.29
CA PHE A 68 18.85 12.93 2.30
C PHE A 68 19.57 14.22 2.67
N HIS A 69 20.42 14.24 3.73
CA HIS A 69 21.17 15.41 4.13
C HIS A 69 22.17 15.85 3.05
N ILE A 70 22.89 14.91 2.43
CA ILE A 70 23.80 15.22 1.31
C ILE A 70 23.03 15.88 0.16
N GLY A 71 21.84 15.38 -0.17
CA GLY A 71 20.98 15.98 -1.18
C GLY A 71 20.59 17.43 -0.86
N LEU A 72 20.23 17.70 0.41
CA LEU A 72 19.91 19.04 0.88
C LEU A 72 21.12 19.98 0.82
N ASP A 73 22.30 19.51 1.23
CA ASP A 73 23.53 20.31 1.17
C ASP A 73 23.92 20.67 -0.27
N ILE A 74 23.82 19.72 -1.19
CA ILE A 74 24.06 19.99 -2.61
C ILE A 74 23.06 21.00 -3.16
N ALA A 75 21.77 20.85 -2.82
CA ALA A 75 20.74 21.76 -3.26
C ALA A 75 20.97 23.19 -2.74
N ALA A 76 21.39 23.33 -1.47
CA ALA A 76 21.72 24.61 -0.88
C ALA A 76 22.93 25.27 -1.58
N VAL A 77 24.00 24.53 -1.83
CA VAL A 77 25.22 25.05 -2.52
C VAL A 77 24.92 25.42 -3.98
N LYS A 78 24.04 24.67 -4.63
CA LYS A 78 23.66 24.90 -6.03
C LYS A 78 22.49 25.88 -6.20
N HIS A 79 21.92 26.39 -5.11
CA HIS A 79 20.70 27.21 -5.10
C HIS A 79 19.52 26.56 -5.83
N TRP A 80 19.36 25.23 -5.66
CA TRP A 80 18.23 24.48 -6.23
C TRP A 80 16.97 24.68 -5.40
N GLU A 81 15.84 24.75 -6.06
CA GLU A 81 14.56 24.70 -5.38
C GLU A 81 14.26 23.28 -4.88
N ILE A 82 13.78 23.18 -3.66
CA ILE A 82 13.37 21.93 -3.04
C ILE A 82 11.84 21.94 -2.94
N GLN A 83 11.21 20.91 -3.50
CA GLN A 83 9.78 20.71 -3.38
C GLN A 83 9.50 19.45 -2.57
N ASN A 84 8.52 19.53 -1.68
CA ASN A 84 8.02 18.43 -0.89
C ASN A 84 6.58 18.13 -1.29
N PHE A 85 6.26 16.86 -1.48
CA PHE A 85 4.90 16.40 -1.76
C PHE A 85 4.58 15.15 -0.97
N ASP A 86 3.31 14.97 -0.63
CA ASP A 86 2.78 13.79 0.05
C ASP A 86 1.77 13.09 -0.84
N ILE A 87 1.92 11.78 -0.98
CA ILE A 87 1.04 10.97 -1.81
C ILE A 87 -0.01 10.30 -0.92
N LYS A 88 -1.24 10.73 -1.07
CA LYS A 88 -2.36 10.13 -0.35
C LYS A 88 -2.59 8.70 -0.80
N THR A 89 -2.81 7.80 0.16
CA THR A 89 -3.12 6.38 -0.10
C THR A 89 -2.09 5.69 -1.01
N ALA A 90 -0.80 5.94 -0.79
CA ALA A 90 0.31 5.52 -1.65
C ALA A 90 0.21 4.07 -2.14
N PHE A 91 0.00 3.10 -1.25
CA PHE A 91 -0.09 1.69 -1.63
C PHE A 91 -1.23 1.36 -2.58
N LEU A 92 -2.35 2.10 -2.51
CA LEU A 92 -3.50 1.88 -3.38
C LEU A 92 -3.26 2.30 -4.84
N HIS A 93 -2.13 2.93 -5.15
CA HIS A 93 -1.72 3.22 -6.52
C HIS A 93 -0.97 2.05 -7.16
N GLY A 94 -0.35 1.18 -6.36
CA GLY A 94 0.41 0.05 -6.84
C GLY A 94 -0.48 -1.10 -7.30
N GLU A 95 -0.31 -1.55 -8.52
CA GLU A 95 -1.03 -2.70 -9.09
C GLU A 95 -0.33 -4.00 -8.71
N LEU A 96 -1.12 -4.99 -8.30
CA LEU A 96 -0.61 -6.32 -8.01
C LEU A 96 -0.38 -7.09 -9.32
N ALA A 97 0.74 -7.79 -9.40
CA ALA A 97 0.99 -8.71 -10.49
C ALA A 97 0.05 -9.93 -10.40
N SER A 98 -0.22 -10.56 -11.52
CA SER A 98 -1.17 -11.69 -11.60
C SER A 98 -0.75 -12.91 -10.77
N ASP A 99 0.55 -13.11 -10.57
CA ASP A 99 1.13 -14.16 -9.73
C ASP A 99 1.06 -13.84 -8.23
N GLU A 100 0.93 -12.55 -7.87
CA GLU A 100 0.74 -12.06 -6.51
C GLU A 100 -0.73 -11.73 -6.19
N ALA A 101 -1.67 -12.30 -6.93
CA ALA A 101 -3.10 -12.10 -6.70
C ALA A 101 -3.50 -12.55 -5.29
N CYS A 102 -4.23 -11.71 -4.58
CA CYS A 102 -4.71 -11.97 -3.23
C CYS A 102 -6.23 -11.87 -3.16
N TRP A 103 -6.82 -12.73 -2.34
CA TRP A 103 -8.24 -12.73 -2.04
C TRP A 103 -8.44 -12.39 -0.57
N MET A 104 -9.42 -11.55 -0.28
CA MET A 104 -9.67 -11.05 1.07
C MET A 104 -11.15 -11.04 1.39
N GLU A 105 -11.50 -11.40 2.63
CA GLU A 105 -12.86 -11.28 3.15
C GLU A 105 -13.32 -9.81 3.14
N GLN A 106 -14.61 -9.60 2.90
CA GLN A 106 -15.21 -8.29 3.08
C GLN A 106 -15.13 -7.86 4.56
N PRO A 107 -15.05 -6.56 4.86
CA PRO A 107 -15.07 -6.10 6.25
C PRO A 107 -16.39 -6.47 6.93
N THR A 108 -16.31 -7.15 8.06
CA THR A 108 -17.49 -7.53 8.86
C THR A 108 -18.33 -6.29 9.20
N GLY A 109 -19.61 -6.35 8.86
CA GLY A 109 -20.57 -5.25 9.04
C GLY A 109 -20.55 -4.20 7.93
N PHE A 110 -19.76 -4.41 6.88
CA PHE A 110 -19.69 -3.57 5.68
C PHE A 110 -19.72 -4.41 4.40
N GLU A 111 -20.29 -5.60 4.49
CA GLU A 111 -20.50 -6.46 3.34
C GLU A 111 -21.45 -5.79 2.35
N GLU A 112 -21.24 -5.98 1.05
CA GLU A 112 -22.14 -5.47 0.03
C GLU A 112 -23.47 -6.23 0.08
N PRO A 113 -24.61 -5.53 0.25
CA PRO A 113 -25.92 -6.17 0.35
C PRO A 113 -26.23 -7.08 -0.84
N GLY A 114 -26.61 -8.32 -0.55
CA GLY A 114 -26.88 -9.36 -1.56
C GLY A 114 -25.63 -10.03 -2.13
N LYS A 115 -24.44 -9.75 -1.57
CA LYS A 115 -23.16 -10.36 -1.94
C LYS A 115 -22.33 -10.75 -0.71
N GLU A 116 -23.01 -11.17 0.33
CA GLU A 116 -22.39 -11.57 1.60
C GLU A 116 -21.49 -12.81 1.44
N ASP A 117 -21.75 -13.63 0.41
CA ASP A 117 -20.94 -14.79 0.01
C ASP A 117 -19.77 -14.43 -0.94
N HIS A 118 -19.59 -13.15 -1.25
CA HIS A 118 -18.51 -12.68 -2.10
C HIS A 118 -17.33 -12.20 -1.28
N ILE A 119 -16.17 -12.22 -1.93
CA ILE A 119 -14.89 -11.77 -1.38
C ILE A 119 -14.25 -10.74 -2.31
N TRP A 120 -13.28 -10.03 -1.81
CA TRP A 120 -12.47 -9.12 -2.59
C TRP A 120 -11.32 -9.85 -3.27
N HIS A 121 -11.30 -9.86 -4.59
CA HIS A 121 -10.10 -10.12 -5.37
C HIS A 121 -9.34 -8.81 -5.52
N LEU A 122 -8.19 -8.69 -4.85
CA LEU A 122 -7.42 -7.47 -4.80
C LEU A 122 -6.69 -7.24 -6.13
N LEU A 123 -6.85 -6.05 -6.69
CA LEU A 123 -6.16 -5.60 -7.90
C LEU A 123 -4.97 -4.71 -7.56
N LYS A 124 -4.98 -4.12 -6.36
CA LYS A 124 -3.97 -3.17 -5.90
C LYS A 124 -3.49 -3.51 -4.51
N ALA A 125 -2.29 -3.05 -4.19
CA ALA A 125 -1.71 -3.27 -2.89
C ALA A 125 -2.50 -2.54 -1.80
N LEU A 126 -2.69 -3.23 -0.67
CA LEU A 126 -3.33 -2.69 0.53
C LEU A 126 -2.33 -2.53 1.66
N TYR A 127 -2.67 -1.64 2.58
CA TYR A 127 -1.95 -1.56 3.85
C TYR A 127 -2.00 -2.90 4.57
N GLY A 128 -0.85 -3.31 5.12
CA GLY A 128 -0.68 -4.58 5.81
C GLY A 128 -0.17 -5.72 4.94
N MET A 129 -0.19 -5.62 3.63
CA MET A 129 0.44 -6.60 2.74
C MET A 129 1.96 -6.53 2.82
N LYS A 130 2.62 -7.67 2.77
CA LYS A 130 4.09 -7.76 2.86
C LYS A 130 4.79 -7.11 1.68
N GLN A 131 4.28 -7.27 0.47
CA GLN A 131 4.81 -6.70 -0.76
C GLN A 131 4.37 -5.25 -1.04
N ALA A 132 3.48 -4.65 -0.21
CA ALA A 132 2.93 -3.33 -0.49
C ALA A 132 4.02 -2.25 -0.68
N GLY A 133 5.07 -2.28 0.14
CA GLY A 133 6.21 -1.36 0.02
C GLY A 133 6.94 -1.51 -1.32
N ARG A 134 7.23 -2.74 -1.74
CA ARG A 134 7.88 -3.02 -3.02
C ARG A 134 7.03 -2.56 -4.21
N VAL A 135 5.76 -2.95 -4.22
CA VAL A 135 4.84 -2.58 -5.30
C VAL A 135 4.71 -1.06 -5.42
N TRP A 136 4.61 -0.37 -4.29
CA TRP A 136 4.60 1.09 -4.26
C TRP A 136 5.90 1.71 -4.76
N ASN A 137 7.05 1.19 -4.35
CA ASN A 137 8.35 1.70 -4.78
C ASN A 137 8.52 1.60 -6.29
N ILE A 138 8.14 0.46 -6.89
CA ILE A 138 8.15 0.27 -8.34
C ILE A 138 7.23 1.29 -9.02
N THR A 139 5.98 1.40 -8.54
CA THR A 139 4.98 2.32 -9.11
C THR A 139 5.45 3.77 -9.08
N LEU A 140 6.03 4.21 -7.96
CA LEU A 140 6.56 5.56 -7.81
C LEU A 140 7.76 5.80 -8.73
N ASN A 141 8.70 4.86 -8.78
CA ASN A 141 9.87 4.93 -9.63
C ASN A 141 9.48 5.07 -11.12
N ASP A 142 8.55 4.25 -11.58
CA ASP A 142 8.06 4.30 -12.97
C ASP A 142 7.37 5.63 -13.28
N ALA A 143 6.57 6.15 -12.35
CA ALA A 143 5.95 7.46 -12.50
C ALA A 143 6.99 8.57 -12.59
N MET A 144 8.01 8.55 -11.74
CA MET A 144 9.10 9.53 -11.77
C MET A 144 9.89 9.47 -13.08
N ILE A 145 10.23 8.28 -13.55
CA ILE A 145 10.91 8.10 -14.84
C ILE A 145 10.06 8.65 -15.99
N ASN A 146 8.76 8.37 -15.99
CA ASN A 146 7.84 8.86 -17.01
C ASN A 146 7.71 10.40 -16.99
N TRP A 147 7.92 11.04 -15.84
CA TRP A 147 7.99 12.51 -15.73
C TRP A 147 9.35 13.08 -16.13
N GLY A 148 10.29 12.24 -16.59
CA GLY A 148 11.64 12.65 -16.99
C GLY A 148 12.60 12.85 -15.82
N LEU A 149 12.22 12.44 -14.62
CA LEU A 149 13.10 12.45 -13.46
C LEU A 149 14.08 11.27 -13.55
N ARG A 150 15.24 11.44 -12.96
CA ARG A 150 16.25 10.39 -12.90
C ARG A 150 16.64 10.16 -11.45
N CYS A 151 16.83 8.89 -11.09
CA CYS A 151 17.43 8.55 -9.81
C CYS A 151 18.85 9.12 -9.74
N PHE A 152 19.24 9.64 -8.60
CA PHE A 152 20.55 10.25 -8.39
C PHE A 152 21.64 9.19 -8.13
N PHE A 153 21.24 7.93 -7.86
CA PHE A 153 22.13 6.79 -7.56
C PHE A 153 21.74 5.58 -8.40
#